data_a5002637f3978cc1d24d270e517570eb
#
_entry.id   a5002637f3978cc1d24d270e517570eb
#
_cell.length_a   1.000
_cell.length_b   1.000
_cell.length_c   1.000
_cell.angle_alpha   90.00
_cell.angle_beta   90.00
_cell.angle_gamma   90.00
#
_symmetry.space_group_name_H-M   'P 1'
#
loop_
_entity.id
_entity.type
_entity.pdbx_description
1 polymer ?
#
loop_
_entity_poly.entity_id
_entity_poly.type
_entity_poly.pdbx_seq_one_letter_code
_entity_poly.pdbx_strand_id
1 'polypeptide(L)'
;MVALSMKLPFALATAFTAIPLVFGGSLSDVKHVVYFMQENRAFDHYFGTMSGVRGFKDPNVHVDEKGTPVWYQPTTNSEAEYLLPFYLGANPAYKNGSQCAVGGSNDWTENHNAWNYGKINGWITNNSQYAWGHYDRSDIPTHFAVAEEWSVADMYAEFVIGPTAPNRASWISGTLNFDSQVGAPEEIGGPYMENWSTHECEYTDGVPFNCYPLKWMTMPELLEAQNISWFVYRDSDSTNDDPMYYFQNYLDSPSDGPLAVKGLSYEGFPLFIEQASNGTLPEVSWIIGSFPLSEHPPHTPTSGAWMIEKTIEVITQGPLANDTVLFISYDETGGWGDHVPPFVSPNGTAYEWALNPLTQKEYWPVGPGFRVPFFAVSPWTRGGSVFSEPSDHSSQLLFLEEWAAAQGKDVKLDAIAPWRRSHMSNLVNMFDFEHPRFDIPTLANVSFPAWSDGAYIATTICQEENKGYTQPPIPYGNQTLQDALWAEEGYKHLRGALTEGRYVVFSQKWKQGTYAIGKYKSSDNIHSLSTASNFSGERYRFIVYQVGDAFSKEFYIQSVFGEYLTHSGRFASTKAKADIFSINYTASKGYTIKSPAGQYLGTSPYGGITWTDQKSYFDVVSVTYNDE
;
A
#
# COMPACT_ATOMS: atom_id res chain seq x y z
N MET A 1 79.78 -30.61 23.21
CA MET A 1 78.59 -29.73 23.35
C MET A 1 77.61 -30.15 22.30
N VAL A 2 76.56 -30.89 22.70
CA VAL A 2 75.57 -31.48 21.83
C VAL A 2 74.35 -30.56 21.90
N ALA A 3 73.95 -30.01 20.76
CA ALA A 3 72.71 -29.20 20.63
C ALA A 3 71.54 -30.11 20.35
N LEU A 4 70.61 -30.17 21.29
CA LEU A 4 69.32 -30.84 21.09
C LEU A 4 68.35 -29.92 20.31
N SER A 5 67.87 -30.39 19.14
CA SER A 5 66.85 -29.77 18.36
C SER A 5 65.49 -30.35 18.81
N MET A 6 64.61 -29.52 19.44
CA MET A 6 63.24 -29.86 19.74
C MET A 6 62.35 -29.47 18.55
N LYS A 7 61.70 -30.47 17.91
CA LYS A 7 60.62 -30.25 16.94
C LYS A 7 59.31 -30.20 17.70
N LEU A 8 58.62 -29.05 17.64
CA LEU A 8 57.19 -28.94 18.03
C LEU A 8 56.29 -29.51 16.91
N PRO A 9 55.25 -30.24 17.24
CA PRO A 9 54.24 -30.64 16.26
C PRO A 9 53.26 -29.49 16.00
N PHE A 10 53.05 -29.15 14.73
CA PHE A 10 51.97 -28.29 14.30
C PHE A 10 50.64 -29.04 14.43
N ALA A 11 49.78 -28.59 15.34
CA ALA A 11 48.38 -29.03 15.38
C ALA A 11 47.59 -28.23 14.34
N LEU A 12 47.07 -28.90 13.32
CA LEU A 12 46.11 -28.34 12.36
C LEU A 12 44.78 -28.16 13.10
N ALA A 13 44.41 -26.93 13.46
CA ALA A 13 43.08 -26.60 13.94
C ALA A 13 42.17 -26.51 12.71
N THR A 14 41.36 -27.52 12.45
CA THR A 14 40.22 -27.45 11.53
C THR A 14 39.13 -26.57 12.14
N ALA A 15 39.04 -25.34 11.69
CA ALA A 15 37.91 -24.48 11.99
C ALA A 15 36.68 -25.03 11.29
N PHE A 16 35.81 -25.69 12.04
CA PHE A 16 34.45 -25.93 11.59
C PHE A 16 33.72 -24.57 11.59
N THR A 17 33.54 -23.99 10.44
CA THR A 17 32.53 -22.94 10.25
C THR A 17 31.18 -23.61 10.43
N ALA A 18 30.57 -23.44 11.60
CA ALA A 18 29.16 -23.77 11.78
C ALA A 18 28.37 -22.84 10.85
N ILE A 19 27.82 -23.38 9.78
CA ILE A 19 26.76 -22.70 9.01
C ILE A 19 25.59 -22.59 9.99
N PRO A 20 25.14 -21.39 10.36
CA PRO A 20 23.95 -21.27 11.18
C PRO A 20 22.80 -21.93 10.40
N LEU A 21 22.18 -22.93 10.99
CA LEU A 21 20.88 -23.42 10.54
C LEU A 21 19.91 -22.25 10.75
N VAL A 22 19.59 -21.56 9.69
CA VAL A 22 18.51 -20.58 9.68
C VAL A 22 17.23 -21.40 9.82
N PHE A 23 16.70 -21.51 11.02
CA PHE A 23 15.34 -21.96 11.23
C PHE A 23 14.43 -20.89 10.62
N GLY A 24 13.47 -21.31 9.80
CA GLY A 24 12.45 -20.39 9.28
C GLY A 24 11.77 -19.66 10.44
N GLY A 25 11.61 -18.33 10.31
CA GLY A 25 10.91 -17.50 11.27
C GLY A 25 9.39 -17.71 11.21
N SER A 26 8.70 -17.05 12.10
CA SER A 26 7.24 -17.02 12.18
C SER A 26 6.79 -15.66 12.72
N LEU A 27 5.50 -15.38 12.70
CA LEU A 27 4.95 -14.13 13.24
C LEU A 27 5.28 -13.94 14.75
N SER A 28 5.55 -15.04 15.49
CA SER A 28 5.99 -14.96 16.89
C SER A 28 7.40 -14.42 17.08
N ASP A 29 8.21 -14.32 16.01
CA ASP A 29 9.56 -13.73 16.07
C ASP A 29 9.54 -12.21 15.96
N VAL A 30 8.42 -11.63 15.51
CA VAL A 30 8.18 -10.20 15.54
C VAL A 30 7.93 -9.78 16.98
N LYS A 31 8.79 -8.90 17.52
CA LYS A 31 8.69 -8.39 18.90
C LYS A 31 8.20 -6.95 18.95
N HIS A 32 8.45 -6.20 17.91
CA HIS A 32 8.07 -4.80 17.80
C HIS A 32 7.30 -4.56 16.50
N VAL A 33 6.15 -3.90 16.61
CA VAL A 33 5.36 -3.45 15.46
C VAL A 33 5.29 -1.94 15.49
N VAL A 34 5.77 -1.30 14.45
CA VAL A 34 5.80 0.16 14.31
C VAL A 34 4.89 0.56 13.16
N TYR A 35 3.97 1.46 13.42
CA TYR A 35 3.09 2.08 12.44
C TYR A 35 3.49 3.53 12.24
N PHE A 36 3.72 3.92 11.00
CA PHE A 36 4.00 5.29 10.62
C PHE A 36 3.02 5.71 9.52
N MET A 37 2.20 6.71 9.78
CA MET A 37 1.23 7.22 8.82
C MET A 37 1.61 8.63 8.37
N GLN A 38 1.86 8.75 7.07
CA GLN A 38 2.07 10.00 6.32
C GLN A 38 0.73 10.48 5.75
N GLU A 39 0.75 11.58 4.98
CA GLU A 39 -0.46 12.27 4.55
C GLU A 39 -0.59 12.49 3.06
N ASN A 40 -1.83 12.32 2.60
CA ASN A 40 -2.38 12.98 1.44
C ASN A 40 -1.70 12.66 0.11
N ARG A 41 -1.45 11.34 -0.18
CA ARG A 41 -0.88 10.91 -1.46
C ARG A 41 -1.55 9.66 -2.01
N ALA A 42 -1.99 9.72 -3.28
CA ALA A 42 -2.52 8.57 -3.98
C ALA A 42 -1.43 7.63 -4.49
N PHE A 43 -1.77 6.36 -4.70
CA PHE A 43 -0.83 5.36 -5.20
C PHE A 43 -0.30 5.73 -6.59
N ASP A 44 -1.16 6.07 -7.55
CA ASP A 44 -0.73 6.44 -8.91
C ASP A 44 0.08 7.72 -8.94
N HIS A 45 -0.22 8.68 -8.06
CA HIS A 45 0.53 9.92 -7.95
C HIS A 45 2.01 9.68 -7.64
N TYR A 46 2.31 8.64 -6.83
CA TYR A 46 3.67 8.26 -6.46
C TYR A 46 4.23 7.14 -7.33
N PHE A 47 3.47 6.09 -7.58
CA PHE A 47 3.96 4.84 -8.15
C PHE A 47 3.30 4.42 -9.47
N GLY A 48 2.50 5.28 -10.09
CA GLY A 48 1.92 4.99 -11.40
C GLY A 48 2.95 4.61 -12.46
N THR A 49 4.16 5.18 -12.38
CA THR A 49 5.28 4.89 -13.30
C THR A 49 6.19 3.74 -12.85
N MET A 50 6.01 3.17 -11.65
CA MET A 50 6.90 2.13 -11.12
C MET A 50 6.70 0.81 -11.85
N SER A 51 7.81 0.11 -12.11
CA SER A 51 7.74 -1.24 -12.70
C SER A 51 7.24 -2.30 -11.72
N GLY A 52 6.49 -3.27 -12.24
CA GLY A 52 6.06 -4.45 -11.48
C GLY A 52 4.93 -4.21 -10.49
N VAL A 53 4.26 -3.06 -10.53
CA VAL A 53 3.04 -2.75 -9.74
C VAL A 53 1.83 -2.58 -10.67
N ARG A 54 0.63 -2.55 -10.10
CA ARG A 54 -0.59 -2.12 -10.79
C ARG A 54 -0.59 -0.60 -10.96
N GLY A 55 0.09 -0.12 -12.00
CA GLY A 55 0.29 1.30 -12.33
C GLY A 55 -0.17 1.63 -13.75
N PHE A 56 0.50 2.55 -14.41
CA PHE A 56 0.08 3.07 -15.73
C PHE A 56 0.10 2.04 -16.87
N LYS A 57 0.69 0.86 -16.67
CA LYS A 57 0.63 -0.26 -17.62
C LYS A 57 -0.41 -1.33 -17.22
N ASP A 58 -1.44 -0.96 -16.45
CA ASP A 58 -2.55 -1.86 -16.15
C ASP A 58 -3.28 -2.30 -17.43
N PRO A 59 -3.25 -3.61 -17.78
CA PRO A 59 -3.96 -4.13 -18.95
C PRO A 59 -5.47 -4.30 -18.70
N ASN A 60 -5.94 -4.19 -17.45
CA ASN A 60 -7.32 -4.37 -17.04
C ASN A 60 -7.98 -3.04 -16.66
N VAL A 61 -7.47 -1.93 -17.18
CA VAL A 61 -7.95 -0.59 -16.84
C VAL A 61 -9.47 -0.49 -16.94
N HIS A 62 -10.07 0.18 -15.95
CA HIS A 62 -11.51 0.44 -15.95
C HIS A 62 -11.93 1.24 -17.18
N VAL A 63 -13.06 0.85 -17.76
CA VAL A 63 -13.66 1.52 -18.93
C VAL A 63 -15.10 1.92 -18.61
N ASP A 64 -15.51 3.07 -19.09
CA ASP A 64 -16.90 3.53 -18.96
C ASP A 64 -17.87 2.74 -19.87
N GLU A 65 -19.15 3.07 -19.80
CA GLU A 65 -20.21 2.43 -20.60
C GLU A 65 -20.01 2.59 -22.13
N LYS A 66 -19.19 3.56 -22.56
CA LYS A 66 -18.84 3.81 -23.95
C LYS A 66 -17.55 3.09 -24.38
N GLY A 67 -16.87 2.43 -23.42
CA GLY A 67 -15.58 1.80 -23.62
C GLY A 67 -14.38 2.77 -23.52
N THR A 68 -14.58 3.97 -22.97
CA THR A 68 -13.49 4.94 -22.75
C THR A 68 -12.70 4.54 -21.51
N PRO A 69 -11.38 4.32 -21.61
CA PRO A 69 -10.54 4.04 -20.46
C PRO A 69 -10.52 5.21 -19.46
N VAL A 70 -10.42 4.91 -18.18
CA VAL A 70 -10.34 5.91 -17.08
C VAL A 70 -9.23 6.93 -17.26
N TRP A 71 -8.21 6.60 -18.03
CA TRP A 71 -7.11 7.52 -18.34
C TRP A 71 -7.59 8.84 -18.98
N TYR A 72 -8.69 8.80 -19.72
CA TYR A 72 -9.30 9.96 -20.38
C TYR A 72 -10.27 10.63 -19.43
N GLN A 73 -9.78 11.48 -18.53
CA GLN A 73 -10.63 12.24 -17.63
C GLN A 73 -11.30 13.41 -18.37
N PRO A 74 -12.63 13.48 -18.38
CA PRO A 74 -13.34 14.58 -19.03
C PRO A 74 -12.94 15.94 -18.48
N THR A 75 -12.88 16.96 -19.31
CA THR A 75 -12.59 18.32 -18.89
C THR A 75 -13.58 19.31 -19.49
N THR A 76 -13.75 20.45 -18.81
CA THR A 76 -14.51 21.60 -19.32
C THR A 76 -13.61 22.62 -20.04
N ASN A 77 -12.30 22.33 -20.16
CA ASN A 77 -11.37 23.21 -20.86
C ASN A 77 -11.66 23.22 -22.37
N SER A 78 -11.58 24.39 -23.00
CA SER A 78 -11.86 24.56 -24.44
C SER A 78 -10.74 24.01 -25.34
N GLU A 79 -9.56 23.72 -24.81
CA GLU A 79 -8.39 23.26 -25.57
C GLU A 79 -8.36 21.74 -25.75
N ALA A 80 -9.06 20.98 -24.87
CA ALA A 80 -9.07 19.54 -24.92
C ALA A 80 -10.38 18.96 -24.34
N GLU A 81 -10.88 17.89 -24.92
CA GLU A 81 -12.04 17.14 -24.40
C GLU A 81 -11.69 16.31 -23.17
N TYR A 82 -10.43 15.84 -23.07
CA TYR A 82 -9.92 14.99 -22.01
C TYR A 82 -8.55 15.44 -21.54
N LEU A 83 -8.24 15.14 -20.28
CA LEU A 83 -6.89 15.22 -19.71
C LEU A 83 -6.42 13.78 -19.42
N LEU A 84 -5.20 13.46 -19.85
CA LEU A 84 -4.51 12.21 -19.51
C LEU A 84 -3.60 12.43 -18.29
N PRO A 85 -3.14 11.37 -17.60
CA PRO A 85 -2.11 11.50 -16.58
C PRO A 85 -0.91 12.31 -17.09
N PHE A 86 -0.31 13.12 -16.23
CA PHE A 86 0.82 13.95 -16.67
C PHE A 86 1.87 14.10 -15.58
N TYR A 87 3.12 14.14 -16.01
CA TYR A 87 4.25 14.32 -15.13
C TYR A 87 4.38 15.78 -14.69
N LEU A 88 4.33 16.03 -13.38
CA LEU A 88 4.39 17.37 -12.79
C LEU A 88 5.73 18.08 -13.06
N GLY A 89 6.83 17.34 -13.12
CA GLY A 89 8.18 17.83 -13.39
C GLY A 89 8.55 17.93 -14.88
N ALA A 90 7.62 17.72 -15.81
CA ALA A 90 7.89 17.66 -17.25
C ALA A 90 8.54 18.96 -17.80
N ASN A 91 8.20 20.11 -17.24
CA ASN A 91 8.84 21.37 -17.60
C ASN A 91 9.95 21.70 -16.60
N PRO A 92 11.23 21.73 -17.02
CA PRO A 92 12.36 22.00 -16.12
C PRO A 92 12.26 23.30 -15.33
N ALA A 93 11.55 24.29 -15.84
CA ALA A 93 11.34 25.56 -15.15
C ALA A 93 10.48 25.42 -13.88
N TYR A 94 9.70 24.34 -13.77
CA TYR A 94 8.80 24.06 -12.64
C TYR A 94 9.28 22.85 -11.80
N LYS A 95 10.38 22.21 -12.15
CA LYS A 95 10.78 20.94 -11.53
C LYS A 95 10.91 21.04 -10.00
N ASN A 96 11.56 22.06 -9.48
CA ASN A 96 11.69 22.25 -8.04
C ASN A 96 10.35 22.63 -7.40
N GLY A 97 9.55 23.43 -8.11
CA GLY A 97 8.23 23.81 -7.65
C GLY A 97 7.18 22.70 -7.71
N SER A 98 7.38 21.63 -8.52
CA SER A 98 6.45 20.49 -8.57
C SER A 98 6.29 19.78 -7.23
N GLN A 99 7.31 19.82 -6.38
CA GLN A 99 7.25 19.34 -4.99
C GLN A 99 6.19 20.05 -4.14
N CYS A 100 5.83 21.28 -4.50
CA CYS A 100 4.82 22.10 -3.82
C CYS A 100 3.43 21.99 -4.47
N ALA A 101 3.25 21.11 -5.43
CA ALA A 101 1.98 20.94 -6.13
C ALA A 101 0.89 20.45 -5.18
N VAL A 102 -0.32 20.98 -5.39
CA VAL A 102 -1.52 20.61 -4.65
C VAL A 102 -2.44 19.87 -5.64
N GLY A 103 -2.91 18.69 -5.27
CA GLY A 103 -3.79 17.86 -6.11
C GLY A 103 -5.17 18.49 -6.25
N GLY A 104 -6.07 18.11 -5.38
CA GLY A 104 -7.42 18.61 -5.28
C GLY A 104 -7.89 18.67 -3.84
N SER A 105 -9.20 18.68 -3.64
CA SER A 105 -9.83 18.50 -2.35
C SER A 105 -9.90 17.01 -2.00
N ASN A 106 -9.63 16.69 -0.75
CA ASN A 106 -9.76 15.37 -0.16
C ASN A 106 -11.07 15.20 0.64
N ASP A 107 -11.98 16.18 0.57
CA ASP A 107 -13.24 16.15 1.29
C ASP A 107 -14.15 15.02 0.81
N TRP A 108 -15.07 14.61 1.66
CA TRP A 108 -16.07 13.57 1.38
C TRP A 108 -16.78 13.78 0.03
N THR A 109 -17.26 14.99 -0.22
CA THR A 109 -18.06 15.31 -1.40
C THR A 109 -17.23 15.20 -2.69
N GLU A 110 -16.04 15.79 -2.70
CA GLU A 110 -15.18 15.83 -3.89
C GLU A 110 -14.64 14.46 -4.24
N ASN A 111 -14.25 13.65 -3.25
CA ASN A 111 -13.82 12.28 -3.45
C ASN A 111 -14.95 11.37 -3.95
N HIS A 112 -16.17 11.51 -3.41
CA HIS A 112 -17.33 10.77 -3.93
C HIS A 112 -17.76 11.22 -5.32
N ASN A 113 -17.62 12.51 -5.61
CA ASN A 113 -17.85 13.03 -6.97
C ASN A 113 -16.78 12.52 -7.95
N ALA A 114 -15.52 12.35 -7.51
CA ALA A 114 -14.48 11.73 -8.31
C ALA A 114 -14.76 10.24 -8.54
N TRP A 115 -15.21 9.52 -7.50
CA TRP A 115 -15.67 8.13 -7.60
C TRP A 115 -16.85 7.96 -8.58
N ASN A 116 -17.80 8.92 -8.59
CA ASN A 116 -18.92 9.00 -9.51
C ASN A 116 -19.64 7.67 -9.75
N TYR A 117 -20.15 7.04 -8.69
CA TYR A 117 -20.84 5.74 -8.74
C TYR A 117 -20.00 4.62 -9.38
N GLY A 118 -18.71 4.60 -9.13
CA GLY A 118 -17.77 3.61 -9.63
C GLY A 118 -17.23 3.86 -11.03
N LYS A 119 -17.61 4.96 -11.69
CA LYS A 119 -17.08 5.34 -13.01
C LYS A 119 -15.68 5.94 -12.94
N ILE A 120 -15.29 6.47 -11.77
CA ILE A 120 -14.02 7.14 -11.48
C ILE A 120 -13.55 8.14 -12.55
N ASN A 121 -14.48 8.85 -13.15
CA ASN A 121 -14.24 9.82 -14.21
C ASN A 121 -14.55 11.27 -13.79
N GLY A 122 -14.61 11.53 -12.49
CA GLY A 122 -14.92 12.85 -11.94
C GLY A 122 -13.71 13.61 -11.39
N TRP A 123 -12.48 13.09 -11.50
CA TRP A 123 -11.30 13.72 -10.93
C TRP A 123 -11.07 15.15 -11.43
N ILE A 124 -11.23 15.37 -12.73
CA ILE A 124 -10.95 16.69 -13.34
C ILE A 124 -12.17 17.62 -13.28
N THR A 125 -13.35 17.08 -13.55
CA THR A 125 -14.57 17.91 -13.64
C THR A 125 -15.16 18.29 -12.29
N ASN A 126 -14.97 17.45 -11.30
CA ASN A 126 -15.60 17.58 -9.98
C ASN A 126 -14.58 17.79 -8.84
N ASN A 127 -13.29 17.78 -9.12
CA ASN A 127 -12.26 18.05 -8.13
C ASN A 127 -11.22 19.05 -8.70
N SER A 128 -10.11 18.58 -9.23
CA SER A 128 -9.03 19.46 -9.71
C SER A 128 -8.35 18.87 -10.94
N GLN A 129 -7.96 19.75 -11.86
CA GLN A 129 -7.12 19.36 -12.99
C GLN A 129 -5.76 18.80 -12.58
N TYR A 130 -5.25 19.16 -11.41
CA TYR A 130 -3.99 18.64 -10.87
C TYR A 130 -4.14 17.26 -10.24
N ALA A 131 -5.35 16.78 -9.98
CA ALA A 131 -5.58 15.45 -9.44
C ALA A 131 -4.93 14.35 -10.30
N TRP A 132 -4.79 14.54 -11.62
CA TRP A 132 -4.18 13.58 -12.55
C TRP A 132 -2.68 13.75 -12.75
N GLY A 133 -2.04 14.65 -11.95
CA GLY A 133 -0.60 14.84 -11.94
C GLY A 133 0.13 13.77 -11.13
N HIS A 134 1.32 13.35 -11.60
CA HIS A 134 2.14 12.36 -10.92
C HIS A 134 3.61 12.77 -10.84
N TYR A 135 4.34 12.13 -9.92
CA TYR A 135 5.79 12.16 -9.82
C TYR A 135 6.42 10.97 -10.56
N ASP A 136 7.72 11.06 -10.76
CA ASP A 136 8.57 9.94 -11.16
C ASP A 136 9.65 9.67 -10.09
N ARG A 137 10.48 8.64 -10.34
CA ARG A 137 11.60 8.27 -9.45
C ARG A 137 12.53 9.44 -9.12
N SER A 138 12.73 10.36 -10.04
CA SER A 138 13.66 11.48 -9.85
C SER A 138 13.17 12.52 -8.83
N ASP A 139 11.85 12.56 -8.61
CA ASP A 139 11.23 13.47 -7.66
C ASP A 139 11.14 12.87 -6.25
N ILE A 140 10.94 11.56 -6.15
CA ILE A 140 10.73 10.83 -4.90
C ILE A 140 11.63 9.58 -4.79
N PRO A 141 12.95 9.72 -4.94
CA PRO A 141 13.89 8.58 -5.03
C PRO A 141 13.88 7.69 -3.79
N THR A 142 13.67 8.24 -2.61
CA THR A 142 13.60 7.48 -1.34
C THR A 142 12.40 6.53 -1.34
N HIS A 143 11.22 7.00 -1.74
CA HIS A 143 10.01 6.18 -1.79
C HIS A 143 10.16 5.01 -2.77
N PHE A 144 10.74 5.28 -3.95
CA PHE A 144 11.06 4.22 -4.91
C PHE A 144 12.07 3.22 -4.34
N ALA A 145 13.12 3.70 -3.67
CA ALA A 145 14.11 2.81 -3.06
C ALA A 145 13.50 1.92 -1.97
N VAL A 146 12.62 2.46 -1.11
CA VAL A 146 11.88 1.66 -0.11
C VAL A 146 11.03 0.59 -0.77
N ALA A 147 10.27 0.93 -1.82
CA ALA A 147 9.44 -0.01 -2.58
C ALA A 147 10.24 -1.08 -3.35
N GLU A 148 11.52 -0.83 -3.63
CA GLU A 148 12.42 -1.77 -4.32
C GLU A 148 13.18 -2.67 -3.35
N GLU A 149 13.47 -2.16 -2.18
CA GLU A 149 14.26 -2.89 -1.20
C GLU A 149 13.40 -3.75 -0.26
N TRP A 150 12.14 -3.38 -0.06
CA TRP A 150 11.17 -4.10 0.76
C TRP A 150 9.85 -4.35 -0.02
N SER A 151 8.81 -4.75 0.69
CA SER A 151 7.51 -4.98 0.08
C SER A 151 6.68 -3.71 -0.02
N VAL A 152 6.13 -3.45 -1.21
CA VAL A 152 5.11 -2.43 -1.47
C VAL A 152 3.77 -3.10 -1.72
N ALA A 153 2.67 -2.53 -1.21
CA ALA A 153 1.33 -3.02 -1.53
C ALA A 153 0.70 -2.12 -2.61
N ASP A 154 0.22 -2.71 -3.69
CA ASP A 154 -0.43 -1.99 -4.79
C ASP A 154 -1.96 -2.18 -4.85
N MET A 155 -2.51 -2.78 -3.81
CA MET A 155 -3.96 -2.91 -3.55
C MET A 155 -4.30 -2.50 -2.12
N TYR A 156 -3.56 -1.54 -1.55
CA TYR A 156 -3.86 -0.94 -0.25
C TYR A 156 -4.62 0.38 -0.45
N ALA A 157 -5.77 0.51 0.18
CA ALA A 157 -6.67 1.65 0.06
C ALA A 157 -6.79 2.45 1.37
N GLU A 158 -7.21 3.69 1.27
CA GLU A 158 -7.77 4.42 2.39
C GLU A 158 -9.02 3.70 2.93
N PHE A 159 -9.33 3.87 4.22
CA PHE A 159 -10.50 3.22 4.81
C PHE A 159 -11.80 3.88 4.36
N VAL A 160 -11.80 5.18 4.21
CA VAL A 160 -12.95 6.03 3.86
C VAL A 160 -12.66 6.77 2.57
N ILE A 161 -13.62 6.88 1.67
CA ILE A 161 -13.59 7.82 0.53
C ILE A 161 -13.80 9.22 1.11
N GLY A 162 -12.74 9.82 1.66
CA GLY A 162 -12.87 11.08 2.38
C GLY A 162 -11.58 11.57 3.03
N PRO A 163 -11.68 12.57 3.94
CA PRO A 163 -10.53 13.28 4.47
C PRO A 163 -9.75 12.53 5.56
N THR A 164 -8.71 13.19 6.08
CA THR A 164 -7.77 12.71 7.09
C THR A 164 -8.46 12.17 8.35
N ALA A 165 -9.37 12.92 8.97
CA ALA A 165 -9.89 12.59 10.28
C ALA A 165 -10.63 11.23 10.35
N PRO A 166 -11.59 10.89 9.46
CA PRO A 166 -12.23 9.58 9.49
C PRO A 166 -11.24 8.44 9.13
N ASN A 167 -10.27 8.67 8.25
CA ASN A 167 -9.25 7.70 7.92
C ASN A 167 -8.35 7.39 9.13
N ARG A 168 -7.91 8.40 9.87
CA ARG A 168 -7.11 8.23 11.09
C ARG A 168 -7.90 7.66 12.25
N ALA A 169 -9.16 8.05 12.44
CA ALA A 169 -10.04 7.45 13.44
C ALA A 169 -10.21 5.94 13.21
N SER A 170 -10.45 5.53 11.96
CA SER A 170 -10.57 4.11 11.59
C SER A 170 -9.26 3.35 11.69
N TRP A 171 -8.12 4.01 11.46
CA TRP A 171 -6.79 3.41 11.59
C TRP A 171 -6.50 2.85 12.99
N ILE A 172 -7.05 3.47 14.05
CA ILE A 172 -6.85 3.01 15.43
C ILE A 172 -8.06 2.29 16.02
N SER A 173 -9.23 2.37 15.39
CA SER A 173 -10.46 1.80 15.93
C SER A 173 -11.17 0.80 15.00
N GLY A 174 -10.75 0.69 13.73
CA GLY A 174 -11.31 -0.23 12.74
C GLY A 174 -12.76 0.05 12.34
N THR A 175 -13.30 1.21 12.73
CA THR A 175 -14.68 1.59 12.51
C THR A 175 -14.87 3.10 12.58
N LEU A 176 -15.97 3.57 12.01
CA LEU A 176 -16.51 4.91 12.26
C LEU A 176 -17.78 4.85 13.12
N ASN A 177 -18.10 3.69 13.66
CA ASN A 177 -19.17 3.41 14.61
C ASN A 177 -20.52 4.04 14.25
N PHE A 178 -20.94 3.91 13.01
CA PHE A 178 -22.24 4.42 12.56
C PHE A 178 -23.22 3.29 12.26
N ASP A 179 -24.51 3.58 12.42
CA ASP A 179 -25.57 2.73 11.91
C ASP A 179 -25.91 3.20 10.49
N SER A 180 -25.90 2.29 9.53
CA SER A 180 -26.21 2.56 8.13
C SER A 180 -27.61 3.15 7.90
N GLN A 181 -28.46 3.18 8.90
CA GLN A 181 -29.86 3.62 8.77
C GLN A 181 -30.15 5.02 9.29
N VAL A 182 -29.19 5.67 9.98
CA VAL A 182 -29.45 6.98 10.59
C VAL A 182 -28.25 7.89 10.36
N GLY A 183 -28.50 9.08 9.85
CA GLY A 183 -27.55 10.18 9.94
C GLY A 183 -27.13 10.33 11.41
N ALA A 184 -25.83 10.27 11.68
CA ALA A 184 -25.31 10.03 13.01
C ALA A 184 -25.75 11.07 14.03
N PRO A 185 -26.45 10.68 15.10
CA PRO A 185 -26.52 11.50 16.29
C PRO A 185 -25.17 11.45 17.02
N GLU A 186 -24.93 12.45 17.79
CA GLU A 186 -23.74 12.89 18.53
C GLU A 186 -22.87 11.84 19.21
N GLU A 187 -23.35 10.63 19.43
CA GLU A 187 -22.62 9.58 20.18
C GLU A 187 -22.31 8.34 19.35
N ILE A 188 -22.85 8.23 18.16
CA ILE A 188 -22.80 6.99 17.36
C ILE A 188 -21.62 6.99 16.38
N GLY A 189 -21.10 8.17 16.00
CA GLY A 189 -20.07 8.28 14.96
C GLY A 189 -20.65 8.31 13.55
N GLY A 190 -19.81 8.32 12.55
CA GLY A 190 -20.14 8.35 11.12
C GLY A 190 -18.98 8.78 10.26
N PRO A 191 -19.10 8.65 8.93
CA PRO A 191 -17.99 8.91 8.01
C PRO A 191 -17.76 10.39 7.70
N TYR A 192 -18.71 11.25 8.05
CA TYR A 192 -18.62 12.68 7.76
C TYR A 192 -17.95 13.43 8.91
N MET A 193 -16.64 13.28 8.99
CA MET A 193 -15.77 13.92 9.98
C MET A 193 -14.84 14.84 9.20
N GLU A 194 -14.90 16.13 9.50
CA GLU A 194 -13.99 17.11 8.92
C GLU A 194 -12.89 17.45 9.92
N ASN A 195 -11.69 17.71 9.43
CA ASN A 195 -10.52 18.06 10.25
C ASN A 195 -10.73 19.35 11.09
N TRP A 196 -11.69 20.15 10.71
CA TRP A 196 -12.06 21.41 11.36
C TRP A 196 -13.17 21.26 12.40
N SER A 197 -13.68 20.04 12.61
CA SER A 197 -14.73 19.80 13.58
C SER A 197 -14.23 20.14 14.97
N THR A 198 -14.84 21.13 15.60
CA THR A 198 -14.55 21.52 16.97
C THR A 198 -15.08 20.47 17.94
N HIS A 199 -14.60 20.47 19.21
CA HIS A 199 -15.02 19.55 20.26
C HIS A 199 -16.51 19.64 20.64
N GLU A 200 -17.28 20.47 20.02
CA GLU A 200 -18.72 20.60 20.21
C GLU A 200 -19.38 20.52 18.85
N CYS A 201 -20.45 19.73 18.75
CA CYS A 201 -21.21 19.52 17.53
C CYS A 201 -21.77 20.84 16.99
N GLU A 202 -20.98 21.59 16.29
CA GLU A 202 -21.48 22.75 15.59
C GLU A 202 -22.05 22.30 14.24
N TYR A 203 -23.36 22.44 14.10
CA TYR A 203 -24.02 22.34 12.82
C TYR A 203 -23.66 23.55 11.98
N THR A 204 -22.72 23.40 11.05
CA THR A 204 -22.44 24.42 10.05
C THR A 204 -23.41 24.21 8.90
N ASP A 205 -24.27 25.18 8.60
CA ASP A 205 -25.22 25.16 7.50
C ASP A 205 -26.26 24.00 7.48
N GLY A 206 -26.55 23.41 8.64
CA GLY A 206 -27.55 22.34 8.76
C GLY A 206 -27.05 20.96 8.36
N VAL A 207 -25.76 20.76 8.16
CA VAL A 207 -25.12 19.49 7.88
C VAL A 207 -24.72 18.83 9.21
N PRO A 208 -25.15 17.58 9.48
CA PRO A 208 -24.73 16.86 10.67
C PRO A 208 -23.32 16.33 10.50
N PHE A 209 -22.33 17.06 11.03
CA PHE A 209 -20.99 16.53 11.23
C PHE A 209 -20.97 15.56 12.40
N ASN A 210 -20.11 14.55 12.33
CA ASN A 210 -19.81 13.74 13.48
C ASN A 210 -19.02 14.56 14.50
N CYS A 211 -19.39 14.41 15.74
CA CYS A 211 -18.89 15.25 16.80
C CYS A 211 -17.74 14.60 17.53
N TYR A 212 -16.72 15.37 17.83
CA TYR A 212 -15.73 15.01 18.81
C TYR A 212 -16.22 15.38 20.22
N PRO A 213 -15.82 14.63 21.26
CA PRO A 213 -14.98 13.44 21.22
C PRO A 213 -15.77 12.16 20.90
N LEU A 214 -15.07 11.21 20.25
CA LEU A 214 -15.59 9.90 19.92
C LEU A 214 -15.60 8.99 21.17
N LYS A 215 -16.52 8.01 21.24
CA LYS A 215 -16.77 7.27 22.49
C LYS A 215 -16.69 5.75 22.37
N TRP A 216 -16.08 5.22 21.32
CA TRP A 216 -15.90 3.76 21.16
C TRP A 216 -14.47 3.32 21.38
N MET A 217 -14.28 2.00 21.51
CA MET A 217 -13.00 1.35 21.83
C MET A 217 -11.98 1.51 20.72
N THR A 218 -10.74 1.77 21.11
CA THR A 218 -9.57 1.82 20.23
C THR A 218 -8.63 0.64 20.46
N MET A 219 -7.76 0.35 19.49
CA MET A 219 -6.76 -0.72 19.60
C MET A 219 -5.78 -0.49 20.77
N PRO A 220 -5.23 0.72 21.01
CA PRO A 220 -4.34 0.93 22.15
C PRO A 220 -4.98 0.63 23.51
N GLU A 221 -6.28 0.87 23.68
CA GLU A 221 -6.99 0.49 24.91
C GLU A 221 -7.04 -1.03 25.11
N LEU A 222 -7.23 -1.80 24.04
CA LEU A 222 -7.15 -3.27 24.07
C LEU A 222 -5.75 -3.76 24.40
N LEU A 223 -4.71 -3.14 23.82
CA LEU A 223 -3.32 -3.46 24.14
C LEU A 223 -3.01 -3.20 25.60
N GLU A 224 -3.47 -2.06 26.15
CA GLU A 224 -3.33 -1.72 27.58
C GLU A 224 -3.98 -2.78 28.48
N ALA A 225 -5.20 -3.21 28.14
CA ALA A 225 -5.93 -4.24 28.89
C ALA A 225 -5.23 -5.61 28.87
N GLN A 226 -4.44 -5.91 27.84
CA GLN A 226 -3.68 -7.15 27.69
C GLN A 226 -2.23 -7.03 28.21
N ASN A 227 -1.84 -5.91 28.81
CA ASN A 227 -0.47 -5.61 29.22
C ASN A 227 0.53 -5.77 28.07
N ILE A 228 0.19 -5.30 26.89
CA ILE A 228 1.09 -5.11 25.75
C ILE A 228 1.54 -3.65 25.81
N SER A 229 2.84 -3.44 25.80
CA SER A 229 3.39 -2.08 25.85
C SER A 229 3.18 -1.35 24.53
N TRP A 230 2.79 -0.08 24.62
CA TRP A 230 2.52 0.75 23.45
C TRP A 230 2.83 2.22 23.70
N PHE A 231 3.05 3.00 22.64
CA PHE A 231 3.28 4.44 22.70
C PHE A 231 2.94 5.13 21.38
N VAL A 232 2.51 6.40 21.45
CA VAL A 232 2.28 7.27 20.30
C VAL A 232 3.32 8.39 20.30
N TYR A 233 4.12 8.45 19.26
CA TYR A 233 5.16 9.45 19.06
C TYR A 233 4.61 10.55 18.17
N ARG A 234 4.25 11.68 18.76
CA ARG A 234 3.76 12.85 18.04
C ARG A 234 4.45 14.12 18.50
N ASP A 235 4.67 15.03 17.58
CA ASP A 235 5.14 16.38 17.86
C ASP A 235 3.97 17.32 18.19
N SER A 236 4.24 18.48 18.80
CA SER A 236 3.20 19.41 19.26
C SER A 236 2.39 20.03 18.12
N ASP A 237 2.93 20.06 16.91
CA ASP A 237 2.27 20.58 15.70
C ASP A 237 1.36 19.57 14.99
N SER A 238 1.37 18.30 15.43
CA SER A 238 0.58 17.21 14.85
C SER A 238 -0.69 16.90 15.65
N THR A 239 -1.16 17.79 16.51
CA THR A 239 -2.29 17.51 17.41
C THR A 239 -3.57 17.15 16.67
N ASN A 240 -3.83 17.79 15.54
CA ASN A 240 -5.04 17.54 14.75
C ASN A 240 -5.00 16.19 14.00
N ASP A 241 -3.80 15.64 13.77
CA ASP A 241 -3.58 14.39 13.05
C ASP A 241 -3.41 13.20 14.00
N ASP A 242 -3.38 13.46 15.31
CA ASP A 242 -3.34 12.42 16.33
C ASP A 242 -4.74 11.86 16.60
N PRO A 243 -5.07 10.66 16.12
CA PRO A 243 -6.40 10.11 16.31
C PRO A 243 -6.74 9.79 17.77
N MET A 244 -5.76 9.66 18.67
CA MET A 244 -6.03 9.45 20.09
C MET A 244 -6.73 10.68 20.69
N TYR A 245 -6.40 11.86 20.18
CA TYR A 245 -7.01 13.11 20.60
C TYR A 245 -8.51 13.23 20.22
N TYR A 246 -8.98 12.37 19.32
CA TYR A 246 -10.39 12.35 18.93
C TYR A 246 -11.29 11.64 19.95
N PHE A 247 -10.74 10.82 20.86
CA PHE A 247 -11.50 9.92 21.71
C PHE A 247 -11.61 10.39 23.16
N GLN A 248 -12.85 10.33 23.70
CA GLN A 248 -13.20 10.76 25.05
C GLN A 248 -12.34 10.09 26.12
N ASN A 249 -12.08 8.78 25.98
CA ASN A 249 -11.33 8.01 26.99
C ASN A 249 -9.90 8.53 27.19
N TYR A 250 -9.27 9.06 26.15
CA TYR A 250 -7.94 9.68 26.27
C TYR A 250 -8.02 11.06 26.93
N LEU A 251 -9.01 11.88 26.52
CA LEU A 251 -9.20 13.23 27.04
C LEU A 251 -9.61 13.23 28.50
N ASP A 252 -10.39 12.25 28.93
CA ASP A 252 -10.83 12.08 30.33
C ASP A 252 -9.80 11.34 31.20
N SER A 253 -8.74 10.79 30.60
CA SER A 253 -7.70 10.11 31.34
C SER A 253 -6.98 11.10 32.27
N PRO A 254 -6.72 10.73 33.54
CA PRO A 254 -5.87 11.54 34.41
C PRO A 254 -4.52 11.84 33.72
N SER A 255 -3.94 13.00 34.01
CA SER A 255 -2.68 13.41 33.36
C SER A 255 -1.49 12.45 33.58
N ASP A 256 -1.56 11.62 34.61
CA ASP A 256 -0.63 10.53 34.93
C ASP A 256 -1.21 9.14 34.55
N GLY A 257 -2.39 9.09 33.97
CA GLY A 257 -3.02 7.87 33.49
C GLY A 257 -2.39 7.36 32.20
N PRO A 258 -2.43 6.03 31.94
CA PRO A 258 -1.71 5.41 30.82
C PRO A 258 -2.16 5.94 29.46
N LEU A 259 -3.43 6.22 29.23
CA LEU A 259 -3.93 6.72 27.96
C LEU A 259 -3.43 8.15 27.68
N ALA A 260 -3.43 9.03 28.70
CA ALA A 260 -2.91 10.39 28.54
C ALA A 260 -1.39 10.39 28.32
N VAL A 261 -0.64 9.64 29.14
CA VAL A 261 0.83 9.62 29.11
C VAL A 261 1.34 8.99 27.81
N LYS A 262 0.73 7.90 27.34
CA LYS A 262 1.19 7.15 26.16
C LYS A 262 0.58 7.66 24.86
N GLY A 263 -0.65 8.16 24.87
CA GLY A 263 -1.40 8.56 23.70
C GLY A 263 -1.39 10.05 23.39
N LEU A 264 -1.25 10.91 24.41
CA LEU A 264 -1.40 12.36 24.24
C LEU A 264 -0.14 13.17 24.57
N SER A 265 1.00 12.51 24.84
CA SER A 265 2.25 13.23 25.12
C SER A 265 2.85 13.85 23.85
N TYR A 266 3.71 14.88 24.05
CA TYR A 266 4.42 15.57 22.95
C TYR A 266 5.90 15.17 22.88
N GLU A 267 6.22 13.94 23.25
CA GLU A 267 7.61 13.46 23.24
C GLU A 267 8.17 13.23 21.83
N GLY A 268 7.29 13.07 20.85
CA GLY A 268 7.54 13.15 19.44
C GLY A 268 8.57 12.22 18.83
N PHE A 269 8.96 12.56 17.62
CA PHE A 269 9.94 11.81 16.86
C PHE A 269 11.33 11.72 17.50
N PRO A 270 11.84 12.73 18.25
CA PRO A 270 13.11 12.60 18.98
C PRO A 270 13.12 11.45 19.98
N LEU A 271 12.05 11.22 20.76
CA LEU A 271 11.95 10.09 21.68
C LEU A 271 11.93 8.76 20.93
N PHE A 272 11.22 8.68 19.79
CA PHE A 272 11.24 7.49 18.94
C PHE A 272 12.66 7.13 18.50
N ILE A 273 13.41 8.11 17.99
CA ILE A 273 14.81 7.92 17.58
C ILE A 273 15.66 7.42 18.75
N GLU A 274 15.52 8.02 19.93
CA GLU A 274 16.25 7.61 21.13
C GLU A 274 15.94 6.16 21.49
N GLN A 275 14.67 5.80 21.61
CA GLN A 275 14.25 4.47 22.04
C GLN A 275 14.58 3.38 21.01
N ALA A 276 14.43 3.66 19.72
CA ALA A 276 14.85 2.75 18.66
C ALA A 276 16.35 2.48 18.69
N SER A 277 17.15 3.55 18.86
CA SER A 277 18.61 3.46 18.94
C SER A 277 19.10 2.73 20.18
N ASN A 278 18.39 2.84 21.29
CA ASN A 278 18.73 2.19 22.57
C ASN A 278 18.13 0.78 22.73
N GLY A 279 17.24 0.36 21.84
CA GLY A 279 16.53 -0.92 21.95
C GLY A 279 15.46 -0.94 23.03
N THR A 280 14.81 0.19 23.28
CA THR A 280 13.78 0.35 24.34
C THR A 280 12.41 0.72 23.79
N LEU A 281 12.17 0.53 22.48
CA LEU A 281 10.83 0.68 21.90
C LEU A 281 9.83 -0.22 22.62
N PRO A 282 8.58 0.24 22.79
CA PRO A 282 7.50 -0.64 23.22
C PRO A 282 7.19 -1.71 22.17
N GLU A 283 6.36 -2.68 22.52
CA GLU A 283 5.93 -3.74 21.61
C GLU A 283 5.15 -3.17 20.42
N VAL A 284 4.36 -2.10 20.63
CA VAL A 284 3.61 -1.43 19.55
C VAL A 284 3.84 0.08 19.61
N SER A 285 4.20 0.66 18.47
CA SER A 285 4.51 2.09 18.32
C SER A 285 3.66 2.70 17.21
N TRP A 286 3.10 3.89 17.44
CA TRP A 286 2.50 4.72 16.41
C TRP A 286 3.31 6.01 16.25
N ILE A 287 3.68 6.33 15.01
CA ILE A 287 4.37 7.58 14.68
C ILE A 287 3.38 8.47 13.92
N ILE A 288 3.12 9.63 14.50
CA ILE A 288 2.38 10.72 13.86
C ILE A 288 3.41 11.77 13.47
N GLY A 289 3.64 11.94 12.18
CA GLY A 289 4.65 12.85 11.68
C GLY A 289 4.40 14.30 12.10
N SER A 290 5.49 15.06 12.29
CA SER A 290 5.41 16.52 12.37
C SER A 290 4.75 17.08 11.11
N PHE A 291 3.80 17.99 11.24
CA PHE A 291 3.03 18.52 10.12
C PHE A 291 3.91 19.02 8.95
N PRO A 292 5.02 19.73 9.15
CA PRO A 292 5.94 20.10 8.07
C PRO A 292 6.62 18.91 7.36
N LEU A 293 6.60 17.72 7.93
CA LEU A 293 7.22 16.49 7.41
C LEU A 293 6.19 15.44 6.98
N SER A 294 4.90 15.76 7.04
CA SER A 294 3.79 14.83 6.80
C SER A 294 3.55 14.51 5.32
N GLU A 295 4.13 15.27 4.40
CA GLU A 295 3.87 15.24 2.95
C GLU A 295 2.52 15.82 2.53
N HIS A 296 1.67 16.27 3.47
CA HIS A 296 0.43 16.98 3.16
C HIS A 296 0.72 18.20 2.28
N PRO A 297 0.13 18.32 1.09
CA PRO A 297 0.38 19.49 0.23
C PRO A 297 0.02 20.82 0.94
N PRO A 298 0.87 21.85 0.87
CA PRO A 298 2.07 21.97 0.04
C PRO A 298 3.38 21.51 0.69
N HIS A 299 3.37 20.75 1.79
CA HIS A 299 4.60 20.17 2.32
C HIS A 299 5.18 19.18 1.32
N THR A 300 6.51 19.20 1.20
CA THR A 300 7.17 18.50 0.09
C THR A 300 7.37 17.02 0.39
N PRO A 301 7.21 16.13 -0.60
CA PRO A 301 7.63 14.73 -0.49
C PRO A 301 9.08 14.55 -0.03
N THR A 302 9.98 15.47 -0.40
CA THR A 302 11.38 15.44 0.04
C THR A 302 11.51 15.63 1.56
N SER A 303 10.69 16.48 2.17
CA SER A 303 10.71 16.67 3.63
C SER A 303 10.21 15.41 4.36
N GLY A 304 9.14 14.80 3.89
CA GLY A 304 8.65 13.53 4.45
C GLY A 304 9.62 12.37 4.21
N ALA A 305 10.28 12.35 3.05
CA ALA A 305 11.30 11.35 2.74
C ALA A 305 12.42 11.28 3.78
N TRP A 306 12.82 12.43 4.37
CA TRP A 306 13.79 12.45 5.45
C TRP A 306 13.28 11.70 6.68
N MET A 307 12.04 11.91 7.07
CA MET A 307 11.44 11.23 8.22
C MET A 307 11.28 9.73 7.98
N ILE A 308 10.89 9.33 6.76
CA ILE A 308 10.82 7.93 6.32
C ILE A 308 12.22 7.28 6.40
N GLU A 309 13.23 7.92 5.77
CA GLU A 309 14.61 7.42 5.79
C GLU A 309 15.13 7.27 7.22
N LYS A 310 14.93 8.29 8.06
CA LYS A 310 15.41 8.28 9.45
C LYS A 310 14.71 7.22 10.29
N THR A 311 13.42 7.01 10.11
CA THR A 311 12.67 5.92 10.76
C THR A 311 13.24 4.55 10.37
N ILE A 312 13.46 4.33 9.09
CA ILE A 312 14.05 3.08 8.58
C ILE A 312 15.46 2.90 9.10
N GLU A 313 16.29 3.95 9.07
CA GLU A 313 17.67 3.92 9.55
C GLU A 313 17.75 3.45 11.01
N VAL A 314 17.02 4.11 11.93
CA VAL A 314 17.14 3.81 13.37
C VAL A 314 16.59 2.44 13.72
N ILE A 315 15.59 1.94 12.98
CA ILE A 315 15.08 0.57 13.15
C ILE A 315 16.09 -0.43 12.60
N THR A 316 16.49 -0.31 11.33
CA THR A 316 17.27 -1.34 10.63
C THR A 316 18.72 -1.39 11.06
N GLN A 317 19.28 -0.29 11.60
CA GLN A 317 20.65 -0.22 12.12
C GLN A 317 20.70 -0.32 13.65
N GLY A 318 19.54 -0.28 14.31
CA GLY A 318 19.41 -0.37 15.76
C GLY A 318 19.45 -1.81 16.29
N PRO A 319 19.45 -1.97 17.63
CA PRO A 319 19.50 -3.29 18.28
C PRO A 319 18.25 -4.15 18.04
N LEU A 320 17.13 -3.55 17.61
CA LEU A 320 15.86 -4.22 17.35
C LEU A 320 15.64 -4.58 15.87
N ALA A 321 16.67 -4.45 15.03
CA ALA A 321 16.57 -4.64 13.57
C ALA A 321 16.04 -6.01 13.14
N ASN A 322 16.31 -7.04 13.92
CA ASN A 322 16.03 -8.43 13.54
C ASN A 322 14.64 -8.92 13.94
N ASP A 323 13.90 -8.14 14.71
CA ASP A 323 12.61 -8.54 15.29
C ASP A 323 11.53 -7.44 15.21
N THR A 324 11.77 -6.40 14.41
CA THR A 324 10.87 -5.29 14.18
C THR A 324 10.21 -5.36 12.79
N VAL A 325 8.94 -5.04 12.76
CA VAL A 325 8.16 -4.75 11.55
C VAL A 325 7.77 -3.28 11.59
N LEU A 326 8.10 -2.55 10.54
CA LEU A 326 7.63 -1.18 10.30
C LEU A 326 6.66 -1.18 9.12
N PHE A 327 5.45 -0.67 9.34
CA PHE A 327 4.51 -0.31 8.30
C PHE A 327 4.53 1.20 8.09
N ILE A 328 4.64 1.61 6.83
CA ILE A 328 4.50 3.01 6.41
C ILE A 328 3.30 3.09 5.51
N SER A 329 2.32 3.90 5.87
CA SER A 329 1.07 4.11 5.15
C SER A 329 0.80 5.60 4.94
N TYR A 330 -0.18 5.89 4.10
CA TYR A 330 -0.75 7.23 3.93
C TYR A 330 -2.21 7.16 4.32
N ASP A 331 -2.73 8.23 4.91
CA ASP A 331 -4.08 8.25 5.44
C ASP A 331 -5.15 8.30 4.34
N GLU A 332 -4.95 9.14 3.33
CA GLU A 332 -5.87 9.30 2.20
C GLU A 332 -5.14 9.90 0.99
N THR A 333 -5.87 10.18 -0.10
CA THR A 333 -5.27 10.52 -1.40
C THR A 333 -4.78 11.97 -1.53
N GLY A 334 -5.20 12.90 -0.69
CA GLY A 334 -4.91 14.33 -0.84
C GLY A 334 -5.55 14.98 -2.07
N GLY A 335 -6.64 14.39 -2.56
CA GLY A 335 -7.27 14.82 -3.81
C GLY A 335 -6.49 14.46 -5.07
N TRP A 336 -5.42 13.64 -4.97
CA TRP A 336 -4.75 13.06 -6.12
C TRP A 336 -5.51 11.85 -6.65
N GLY A 337 -5.53 11.68 -7.96
CA GLY A 337 -6.27 10.62 -8.62
C GLY A 337 -5.58 9.27 -8.58
N ASP A 338 -6.41 8.24 -8.62
CA ASP A 338 -6.01 6.86 -8.81
C ASP A 338 -6.89 6.20 -9.87
N HIS A 339 -6.30 5.33 -10.72
CA HIS A 339 -7.05 4.71 -11.84
C HIS A 339 -7.81 3.47 -11.44
N VAL A 340 -7.50 2.88 -10.28
CA VAL A 340 -8.17 1.67 -9.82
C VAL A 340 -9.46 2.03 -9.08
N PRO A 341 -10.60 1.48 -9.50
CA PRO A 341 -11.84 1.71 -8.77
C PRO A 341 -11.73 1.23 -7.32
N PRO A 342 -12.21 2.02 -6.36
CA PRO A 342 -12.43 1.55 -5.00
C PRO A 342 -13.22 0.23 -4.98
N PHE A 343 -12.71 -0.78 -4.26
CA PHE A 343 -13.33 -2.10 -4.14
C PHE A 343 -14.37 -2.12 -3.02
N VAL A 344 -15.37 -1.25 -3.15
CA VAL A 344 -16.44 -1.08 -2.18
C VAL A 344 -17.28 -2.35 -2.00
N SER A 345 -17.89 -2.50 -0.84
CA SER A 345 -18.80 -3.61 -0.54
C SER A 345 -20.07 -3.56 -1.41
N PRO A 346 -20.80 -4.67 -1.54
CA PRO A 346 -22.13 -4.64 -2.17
C PRO A 346 -23.04 -3.59 -1.53
N ASN A 347 -23.82 -2.90 -2.36
CA ASN A 347 -24.74 -1.87 -1.86
C ASN A 347 -25.68 -2.43 -0.78
N GLY A 348 -25.81 -1.68 0.32
CA GLY A 348 -26.60 -2.06 1.48
C GLY A 348 -25.89 -2.96 2.50
N THR A 349 -24.59 -3.22 2.33
CA THR A 349 -23.80 -3.88 3.36
C THR A 349 -23.76 -3.01 4.63
N ALA A 350 -24.11 -3.60 5.76
CA ALA A 350 -24.14 -2.91 7.04
C ALA A 350 -22.76 -2.32 7.40
N TYR A 351 -22.74 -1.09 7.89
CA TYR A 351 -21.56 -0.32 8.30
C TYR A 351 -20.63 0.10 7.14
N GLU A 352 -20.98 -0.19 5.90
CA GLU A 352 -20.18 0.15 4.73
C GLU A 352 -20.87 1.16 3.79
N TRP A 353 -22.13 1.49 4.05
CA TRP A 353 -22.91 2.45 3.27
C TRP A 353 -23.61 3.42 4.18
N ALA A 354 -23.33 4.70 4.03
CA ALA A 354 -23.95 5.78 4.80
C ALA A 354 -24.88 6.62 3.94
N LEU A 355 -25.92 7.15 4.57
CA LEU A 355 -26.77 8.15 3.95
C LEU A 355 -25.90 9.40 3.67
N ASN A 356 -25.92 9.89 2.43
CA ASN A 356 -25.16 11.09 2.06
C ASN A 356 -25.54 12.24 3.04
N PRO A 357 -24.60 12.75 3.82
CA PRO A 357 -24.87 13.69 4.88
C PRO A 357 -25.43 15.02 4.36
N LEU A 358 -25.05 15.43 3.16
CA LEU A 358 -25.47 16.70 2.57
C LEU A 358 -26.86 16.65 1.97
N THR A 359 -27.17 15.56 1.23
CA THR A 359 -28.44 15.45 0.51
C THR A 359 -29.53 14.74 1.29
N GLN A 360 -29.16 13.87 2.24
CA GLN A 360 -30.07 13.00 3.02
C GLN A 360 -31.01 12.16 2.15
N LYS A 361 -30.58 11.79 0.94
CA LYS A 361 -31.42 11.10 -0.04
C LYS A 361 -30.85 9.80 -0.57
N GLU A 362 -29.53 9.68 -0.60
CA GLU A 362 -28.84 8.58 -1.27
C GLU A 362 -27.84 7.94 -0.32
N TYR A 363 -27.69 6.62 -0.41
CA TYR A 363 -26.62 5.91 0.28
C TYR A 363 -25.38 5.88 -0.59
N TRP A 364 -24.28 6.31 -0.03
CA TRP A 364 -22.96 6.27 -0.65
C TRP A 364 -22.06 5.29 0.10
N PRO A 365 -21.11 4.61 -0.59
CA PRO A 365 -20.15 3.75 0.09
C PRO A 365 -19.26 4.59 1.01
N VAL A 366 -19.00 4.09 2.20
CA VAL A 366 -18.01 4.71 3.09
C VAL A 366 -16.60 4.46 2.55
N GLY A 367 -16.36 3.24 2.10
CA GLY A 367 -15.09 2.76 1.56
C GLY A 367 -15.16 1.24 1.34
N PRO A 368 -13.98 0.55 1.22
CA PRO A 368 -12.64 1.14 1.07
C PRO A 368 -12.57 2.16 -0.05
N GLY A 369 -11.67 3.16 0.11
CA GLY A 369 -11.56 4.22 -0.85
C GLY A 369 -10.52 3.95 -1.95
N PHE A 370 -9.88 5.00 -2.41
CA PHE A 370 -8.83 4.92 -3.42
C PHE A 370 -7.53 4.39 -2.84
N ARG A 371 -6.64 3.91 -3.70
CA ARG A 371 -5.36 3.38 -3.25
C ARG A 371 -4.43 4.49 -2.76
N VAL A 372 -3.72 4.16 -1.68
CA VAL A 372 -2.65 4.98 -1.11
C VAL A 372 -1.35 4.18 -1.00
N PRO A 373 -0.16 4.82 -0.96
CA PRO A 373 1.10 4.10 -0.78
C PRO A 373 1.14 3.34 0.54
N PHE A 374 1.70 2.12 0.49
CA PHE A 374 1.89 1.30 1.68
C PHE A 374 3.14 0.42 1.55
N PHE A 375 3.94 0.38 2.61
CA PHE A 375 5.17 -0.41 2.67
C PHE A 375 5.24 -1.23 3.95
N ALA A 376 5.88 -2.38 3.88
CA ALA A 376 6.31 -3.13 5.05
C ALA A 376 7.82 -3.31 5.01
N VAL A 377 8.50 -2.78 6.03
CA VAL A 377 9.95 -2.79 6.20
C VAL A 377 10.30 -3.74 7.34
N SER A 378 10.99 -4.83 7.02
CA SER A 378 11.43 -5.84 7.99
C SER A 378 12.41 -6.81 7.32
N PRO A 379 13.12 -7.67 8.09
CA PRO A 379 13.91 -8.74 7.50
C PRO A 379 13.10 -9.71 6.61
N TRP A 380 11.82 -9.89 6.91
CA TRP A 380 10.93 -10.83 6.22
C TRP A 380 10.22 -10.24 4.98
N THR A 381 10.40 -8.95 4.73
CA THR A 381 9.84 -8.27 3.55
C THR A 381 10.91 -7.76 2.59
N ARG A 382 12.20 -8.05 2.88
CA ARG A 382 13.32 -7.68 2.01
C ARG A 382 13.27 -8.39 0.66
N GLY A 383 13.63 -7.69 -0.41
CA GLY A 383 13.79 -8.24 -1.75
C GLY A 383 12.86 -7.66 -2.81
N GLY A 384 12.16 -6.58 -2.51
CA GLY A 384 11.42 -5.80 -3.50
C GLY A 384 10.20 -6.51 -4.07
N SER A 385 9.37 -7.12 -3.22
CA SER A 385 8.12 -7.75 -3.66
C SER A 385 6.97 -6.76 -3.74
N VAL A 386 5.93 -7.12 -4.52
CA VAL A 386 4.65 -6.42 -4.52
C VAL A 386 3.59 -7.31 -3.88
N PHE A 387 2.85 -6.74 -2.92
CA PHE A 387 1.75 -7.38 -2.25
C PHE A 387 0.43 -6.96 -2.90
N SER A 388 -0.38 -7.93 -3.33
CA SER A 388 -1.55 -7.69 -4.17
C SER A 388 -2.90 -8.01 -3.53
N GLU A 389 -2.94 -8.35 -2.24
CA GLU A 389 -4.22 -8.57 -1.56
C GLU A 389 -4.94 -7.24 -1.28
N PRO A 390 -6.25 -7.16 -1.53
CA PRO A 390 -7.05 -6.01 -1.11
C PRO A 390 -6.89 -5.76 0.40
N SER A 391 -6.51 -4.54 0.75
CA SER A 391 -6.18 -4.12 2.09
C SER A 391 -6.60 -2.67 2.33
N ASP A 392 -6.81 -2.29 3.58
CA ASP A 392 -7.05 -0.92 4.01
C ASP A 392 -6.50 -0.67 5.43
N HIS A 393 -6.84 0.44 6.06
CA HIS A 393 -6.35 0.75 7.41
C HIS A 393 -6.77 -0.29 8.45
N SER A 394 -7.93 -0.97 8.29
CA SER A 394 -8.32 -2.06 9.18
C SER A 394 -7.39 -3.28 9.08
N SER A 395 -6.69 -3.45 7.95
CA SER A 395 -5.71 -4.52 7.75
C SER A 395 -4.54 -4.44 8.72
N GLN A 396 -4.14 -3.23 9.12
CA GLN A 396 -3.10 -3.02 10.12
C GLN A 396 -3.55 -3.50 11.51
N LEU A 397 -4.83 -3.30 11.83
CA LEU A 397 -5.43 -3.78 13.09
C LEU A 397 -5.62 -5.30 13.08
N LEU A 398 -6.05 -5.88 11.94
CA LEU A 398 -6.11 -7.32 11.75
C LEU A 398 -4.72 -7.96 11.89
N PHE A 399 -3.66 -7.30 11.42
CA PHE A 399 -2.29 -7.75 11.64
C PHE A 399 -1.93 -7.78 13.13
N LEU A 400 -2.31 -6.75 13.90
CA LEU A 400 -2.08 -6.71 15.36
C LEU A 400 -2.82 -7.84 16.09
N GLU A 401 -4.03 -8.17 15.68
CA GLU A 401 -4.76 -9.32 16.25
C GLU A 401 -4.00 -10.63 16.03
N GLU A 402 -3.55 -10.89 14.79
CA GLU A 402 -2.77 -12.09 14.45
C GLU A 402 -1.42 -12.11 15.16
N TRP A 403 -0.74 -10.97 15.22
CA TRP A 403 0.53 -10.83 15.93
C TRP A 403 0.37 -11.07 17.43
N ALA A 404 -0.62 -10.46 18.06
CA ALA A 404 -0.91 -10.66 19.47
C ALA A 404 -1.23 -12.13 19.78
N ALA A 405 -2.03 -12.78 18.94
CA ALA A 405 -2.32 -14.22 19.05
C ALA A 405 -1.04 -15.05 18.94
N ALA A 406 -0.10 -14.71 18.04
CA ALA A 406 1.19 -15.35 17.93
C ALA A 406 2.08 -15.14 19.17
N GLN A 407 1.88 -14.05 19.93
CA GLN A 407 2.51 -13.80 21.24
C GLN A 407 1.74 -14.43 22.41
N GLY A 408 0.64 -15.17 22.16
CA GLY A 408 -0.20 -15.79 23.18
C GLY A 408 -1.12 -14.82 23.92
N LYS A 409 -1.46 -13.68 23.30
CA LYS A 409 -2.38 -12.65 23.81
C LYS A 409 -3.70 -12.71 23.07
N ASP A 410 -4.78 -12.36 23.74
CA ASP A 410 -6.14 -12.30 23.17
C ASP A 410 -6.51 -10.82 22.94
N VAL A 411 -6.19 -10.33 21.75
CA VAL A 411 -6.54 -8.99 21.29
C VAL A 411 -7.49 -9.13 20.12
N LYS A 412 -8.68 -8.60 20.26
CA LYS A 412 -9.68 -8.59 19.20
C LYS A 412 -10.52 -7.33 19.24
N LEU A 413 -10.53 -6.60 18.15
CA LEU A 413 -11.32 -5.39 18.00
C LEU A 413 -12.67 -5.71 17.34
N ASP A 414 -13.67 -6.03 18.15
CA ASP A 414 -14.99 -6.47 17.66
C ASP A 414 -15.73 -5.40 16.82
N ALA A 415 -15.28 -4.16 16.87
CA ALA A 415 -15.84 -3.05 16.11
C ALA A 415 -15.55 -3.09 14.60
N ILE A 416 -14.56 -3.87 14.16
CA ILE A 416 -14.29 -4.03 12.72
C ILE A 416 -15.50 -4.70 12.07
N ALA A 417 -16.10 -4.02 11.08
CA ALA A 417 -17.28 -4.50 10.37
C ALA A 417 -17.10 -5.93 9.84
N PRO A 418 -18.11 -6.80 9.92
CA PRO A 418 -17.99 -8.21 9.49
C PRO A 418 -17.54 -8.36 8.03
N TRP A 419 -17.98 -7.47 7.17
CA TRP A 419 -17.56 -7.48 5.77
C TRP A 419 -16.06 -7.21 5.62
N ARG A 420 -15.52 -6.15 6.27
CA ARG A 420 -14.08 -5.83 6.23
C ARG A 420 -13.26 -6.95 6.82
N ARG A 421 -13.65 -7.47 7.97
CA ARG A 421 -12.97 -8.59 8.63
C ARG A 421 -12.87 -9.84 7.75
N SER A 422 -13.84 -10.07 6.86
CA SER A 422 -13.86 -11.24 5.98
C SER A 422 -13.20 -11.00 4.61
N HIS A 423 -13.00 -9.76 4.21
CA HIS A 423 -12.50 -9.42 2.88
C HIS A 423 -11.15 -8.72 2.88
N MET A 424 -10.87 -7.85 3.86
CA MET A 424 -9.56 -7.21 3.96
C MET A 424 -8.50 -8.20 4.40
N SER A 425 -7.31 -8.07 3.83
CA SER A 425 -6.15 -8.86 4.23
C SER A 425 -5.70 -8.52 5.65
N ASN A 426 -5.17 -9.53 6.37
CA ASN A 426 -4.45 -9.32 7.62
C ASN A 426 -2.94 -9.05 7.43
N LEU A 427 -2.49 -8.80 6.21
CA LEU A 427 -1.11 -8.49 5.82
C LEU A 427 -0.07 -9.61 6.06
N VAL A 428 -0.40 -10.70 6.74
CA VAL A 428 0.58 -11.75 7.11
C VAL A 428 1.22 -12.38 5.87
N ASN A 429 0.49 -12.50 4.76
CA ASN A 429 1.02 -13.02 3.49
C ASN A 429 2.06 -12.10 2.82
N MET A 430 2.23 -10.88 3.30
CA MET A 430 3.26 -9.95 2.83
C MET A 430 4.67 -10.41 3.22
N PHE A 431 4.79 -11.24 4.27
CA PHE A 431 6.05 -11.65 4.88
C PHE A 431 6.53 -13.02 4.37
N ASP A 432 7.83 -13.15 4.14
CA ASP A 432 8.53 -14.41 3.91
C ASP A 432 9.29 -14.83 5.16
N PHE A 433 8.58 -15.40 6.12
CA PHE A 433 9.17 -15.84 7.37
C PHE A 433 10.18 -16.99 7.20
N GLU A 434 10.12 -17.73 6.10
CA GLU A 434 11.06 -18.83 5.85
C GLU A 434 12.43 -18.36 5.35
N HIS A 435 12.51 -17.17 4.71
CA HIS A 435 13.73 -16.66 4.10
C HIS A 435 14.04 -15.22 4.52
N PRO A 436 14.24 -14.94 5.82
CA PRO A 436 14.56 -13.58 6.27
C PRO A 436 15.89 -13.11 5.68
N ARG A 437 15.99 -11.81 5.39
CA ARG A 437 17.21 -11.17 4.92
C ARG A 437 17.58 -10.03 5.87
N PHE A 438 18.77 -10.12 6.44
CA PHE A 438 19.28 -9.18 7.44
C PHE A 438 20.28 -8.16 6.86
N ASP A 439 20.50 -8.19 5.56
CA ASP A 439 21.28 -7.18 4.86
C ASP A 439 20.53 -5.84 4.84
N ILE A 440 21.22 -4.77 5.21
CA ILE A 440 20.64 -3.43 5.26
C ILE A 440 20.97 -2.73 3.94
N PRO A 441 19.97 -2.31 3.16
CA PRO A 441 20.23 -1.55 1.94
C PRO A 441 20.70 -0.14 2.28
N THR A 442 21.47 0.45 1.38
CA THR A 442 21.81 1.87 1.47
C THR A 442 20.71 2.66 0.74
N LEU A 443 19.93 3.43 1.49
CA LEU A 443 19.02 4.40 0.92
C LEU A 443 19.78 5.66 0.48
N ALA A 444 19.21 6.41 -0.45
CA ALA A 444 19.76 7.71 -0.83
C ALA A 444 19.68 8.66 0.37
N ASN A 445 20.77 9.35 0.67
CA ASN A 445 20.80 10.30 1.78
C ASN A 445 19.91 11.50 1.46
N VAL A 446 18.91 11.74 2.28
CA VAL A 446 18.01 12.89 2.20
C VAL A 446 18.54 14.00 3.11
N SER A 447 18.54 15.22 2.62
CA SER A 447 18.98 16.37 3.41
C SER A 447 18.11 16.54 4.64
N PHE A 448 18.75 16.88 5.77
CA PHE A 448 18.03 17.25 6.98
C PHE A 448 17.10 18.43 6.69
N PRO A 449 15.82 18.38 7.05
CA PRO A 449 14.89 19.47 6.83
C PRO A 449 15.30 20.71 7.64
N ALA A 450 14.94 21.88 7.11
CA ALA A 450 15.25 23.13 7.80
C ALA A 450 14.63 23.15 9.21
N TRP A 451 15.43 23.62 10.19
CA TRP A 451 15.05 23.66 11.60
C TRP A 451 15.36 25.03 12.19
N SER A 452 14.41 25.64 12.89
CA SER A 452 14.59 26.89 13.62
C SER A 452 13.69 26.95 14.85
N ASP A 453 14.20 27.53 15.92
CA ASP A 453 13.44 27.79 17.16
C ASP A 453 12.75 26.56 17.77
N GLY A 454 13.32 25.37 17.57
CA GLY A 454 12.80 24.12 18.13
C GLY A 454 11.72 23.43 17.26
N ALA A 455 11.51 23.87 16.02
CA ALA A 455 10.55 23.29 15.10
C ALA A 455 11.11 23.07 13.69
N TYR A 456 10.54 22.11 12.95
CA TYR A 456 10.81 21.96 11.52
C TYR A 456 10.12 23.08 10.75
N ILE A 457 10.84 23.65 9.77
CA ILE A 457 10.34 24.77 8.95
C ILE A 457 10.23 24.39 7.47
N ALA A 458 9.95 23.13 7.18
CA ALA A 458 9.84 22.62 5.80
C ALA A 458 8.75 23.32 4.96
N THR A 459 7.73 23.91 5.59
CA THR A 459 6.74 24.79 4.96
C THR A 459 7.34 25.98 4.24
N THR A 460 8.47 26.49 4.71
CA THR A 460 9.10 27.69 4.14
C THR A 460 9.68 27.44 2.76
N ILE A 461 10.00 26.19 2.41
CA ILE A 461 10.53 25.84 1.07
C ILE A 461 9.55 26.30 -0.01
N CYS A 462 8.27 25.98 0.13
CA CYS A 462 7.27 26.36 -0.86
C CYS A 462 6.87 27.84 -0.78
N GLN A 463 6.87 28.43 0.41
CA GLN A 463 6.47 29.83 0.60
C GLN A 463 7.59 30.83 0.35
N GLU A 464 8.83 30.50 0.70
CA GLU A 464 9.94 31.45 0.67
C GLU A 464 10.92 31.22 -0.49
N GLU A 465 11.35 29.98 -0.72
CA GLU A 465 12.28 29.67 -1.82
C GLU A 465 11.60 29.70 -3.18
N ASN A 466 10.30 29.40 -3.21
CA ASN A 466 9.48 29.42 -4.41
C ASN A 466 8.54 30.66 -4.44
N LYS A 467 8.95 31.80 -3.92
CA LYS A 467 8.18 33.04 -4.00
C LYS A 467 7.76 33.33 -5.45
N GLY A 468 6.46 33.28 -5.72
CA GLY A 468 5.91 33.34 -7.07
C GLY A 468 5.77 32.00 -7.76
N TYR A 469 5.94 30.87 -7.01
CA TYR A 469 5.62 29.53 -7.52
C TYR A 469 4.19 29.51 -8.06
N THR A 470 4.11 29.18 -9.33
CA THR A 470 2.86 28.79 -9.99
C THR A 470 2.91 27.30 -10.21
N GLN A 471 1.80 26.63 -10.03
CA GLN A 471 1.72 25.20 -10.37
C GLN A 471 2.14 24.97 -11.83
N PRO A 472 2.71 23.79 -12.17
CA PRO A 472 3.11 23.50 -13.54
C PRO A 472 1.92 23.65 -14.50
N PRO A 473 2.15 24.09 -15.75
CA PRO A 473 1.07 24.23 -16.71
C PRO A 473 0.45 22.87 -17.05
N ILE A 474 -0.85 22.84 -17.16
CA ILE A 474 -1.58 21.61 -17.55
C ILE A 474 -1.39 21.40 -19.07
N PRO A 475 -1.02 20.16 -19.51
CA PRO A 475 -0.67 19.89 -20.90
C PRO A 475 -1.89 19.63 -21.81
N TYR A 476 -2.93 20.45 -21.71
CA TYR A 476 -4.14 20.28 -22.53
C TYR A 476 -3.83 20.23 -24.03
N GLY A 477 -4.38 19.20 -24.72
CA GLY A 477 -4.25 19.06 -26.16
C GLY A 477 -2.86 18.66 -26.67
N ASN A 478 -1.85 18.54 -25.78
CA ASN A 478 -0.46 18.23 -26.13
C ASN A 478 0.01 16.88 -25.59
N GLN A 479 -0.91 15.96 -25.29
CA GLN A 479 -0.59 14.65 -24.74
C GLN A 479 -0.82 13.54 -25.75
N THR A 480 0.04 12.52 -25.75
CA THR A 480 -0.24 11.22 -26.35
C THR A 480 -0.48 10.20 -25.25
N LEU A 481 -1.29 9.17 -25.52
CA LEU A 481 -1.53 8.10 -24.54
C LEU A 481 -0.22 7.36 -24.19
N GLN A 482 0.67 7.18 -25.17
CA GLN A 482 1.96 6.52 -24.98
C GLN A 482 2.84 7.27 -23.98
N ASP A 483 2.95 8.60 -24.11
CA ASP A 483 3.75 9.42 -23.20
C ASP A 483 3.11 9.53 -21.82
N ALA A 484 1.79 9.70 -21.78
CA ALA A 484 1.02 9.83 -20.54
C ALA A 484 1.05 8.56 -19.66
N LEU A 485 1.14 7.39 -20.30
CA LEU A 485 1.20 6.09 -19.63
C LEU A 485 2.60 5.47 -19.67
N TRP A 486 3.64 6.31 -19.77
CA TRP A 486 5.00 5.81 -19.65
C TRP A 486 5.24 5.21 -18.26
N ALA A 487 5.95 4.08 -18.20
CA ALA A 487 6.37 3.46 -16.96
C ALA A 487 7.77 2.86 -17.11
N GLU A 488 8.46 2.69 -16.02
CA GLU A 488 9.74 2.01 -15.96
C GLU A 488 9.59 0.53 -16.32
N GLU A 489 10.60 -0.04 -16.96
CA GLU A 489 10.61 -1.47 -17.27
C GLU A 489 11.24 -2.28 -16.15
N GLY A 490 10.64 -3.43 -15.86
CA GLY A 490 11.13 -4.33 -14.84
C GLY A 490 10.08 -5.31 -14.34
N TYR A 491 10.35 -5.88 -13.17
CA TYR A 491 9.44 -6.82 -12.53
C TYR A 491 9.55 -6.79 -11.01
N LYS A 492 8.51 -7.29 -10.33
CA LYS A 492 8.50 -7.57 -8.90
C LYS A 492 7.89 -8.95 -8.64
N HIS A 493 8.41 -9.67 -7.65
CA HIS A 493 7.79 -10.89 -7.17
C HIS A 493 6.46 -10.59 -6.48
N LEU A 494 5.41 -11.34 -6.82
CA LEU A 494 4.10 -11.19 -6.22
C LEU A 494 4.00 -11.98 -4.91
N ARG A 495 3.35 -11.37 -3.94
CA ARG A 495 2.96 -12.01 -2.68
C ARG A 495 1.47 -11.78 -2.40
N GLY A 496 0.87 -12.72 -1.65
CA GLY A 496 -0.55 -12.64 -1.32
C GLY A 496 -1.47 -13.18 -2.44
N ALA A 497 -2.77 -13.09 -2.24
CA ALA A 497 -3.75 -13.46 -3.26
C ALA A 497 -3.58 -12.60 -4.52
N LEU A 498 -3.60 -13.25 -5.69
CA LEU A 498 -3.47 -12.56 -6.96
C LEU A 498 -4.70 -11.68 -7.21
N THR A 499 -4.46 -10.48 -7.74
CA THR A 499 -5.48 -9.60 -8.32
C THR A 499 -5.15 -9.31 -9.78
N GLU A 500 -6.13 -8.85 -10.54
CA GLU A 500 -5.91 -8.37 -11.92
C GLU A 500 -5.11 -7.05 -11.95
N GLY A 501 -4.92 -6.47 -13.12
CA GLY A 501 -4.29 -5.17 -13.29
C GLY A 501 -2.79 -5.22 -13.59
N ARG A 502 -2.30 -6.36 -14.05
CA ARG A 502 -0.87 -6.55 -14.33
C ARG A 502 -0.60 -7.62 -15.36
N TYR A 503 0.54 -7.51 -16.02
CA TYR A 503 1.09 -8.64 -16.77
C TYR A 503 1.82 -9.57 -15.81
N VAL A 504 1.54 -10.87 -15.86
CA VAL A 504 2.13 -11.87 -14.96
C VAL A 504 2.92 -12.92 -15.72
N VAL A 505 3.98 -13.41 -15.07
CA VAL A 505 4.73 -14.60 -15.50
C VAL A 505 4.62 -15.66 -14.42
N PHE A 506 4.11 -16.83 -14.78
CA PHE A 506 4.02 -18.00 -13.89
C PHE A 506 5.22 -18.91 -14.13
N SER A 507 6.16 -18.95 -13.21
CA SER A 507 7.43 -19.68 -13.38
C SER A 507 7.66 -20.73 -12.30
N GLN A 508 8.45 -21.75 -12.64
CA GLN A 508 8.90 -22.80 -11.72
C GLN A 508 10.41 -23.01 -11.88
N LYS A 509 11.09 -23.18 -10.76
CA LYS A 509 12.53 -23.44 -10.74
C LYS A 509 12.80 -24.93 -10.81
N TRP A 510 13.62 -25.34 -11.77
CA TRP A 510 14.11 -26.69 -11.98
C TRP A 510 15.64 -26.71 -11.87
N LYS A 511 16.24 -27.91 -11.78
CA LYS A 511 17.72 -28.04 -11.79
C LYS A 511 18.36 -27.45 -13.05
N GLN A 512 17.64 -27.47 -14.19
CA GLN A 512 18.08 -27.01 -15.49
C GLN A 512 17.88 -25.50 -15.70
N GLY A 513 17.19 -24.81 -14.81
CA GLY A 513 16.87 -23.38 -14.92
C GLY A 513 15.43 -23.05 -14.51
N THR A 514 15.01 -21.83 -14.78
CA THR A 514 13.65 -21.36 -14.53
C THR A 514 12.82 -21.50 -15.80
N TYR A 515 11.65 -22.08 -15.67
CA TYR A 515 10.71 -22.33 -16.78
C TYR A 515 9.36 -21.74 -16.43
N ALA A 516 8.76 -21.02 -17.38
CA ALA A 516 7.43 -20.45 -17.26
C ALA A 516 6.44 -21.13 -18.20
N ILE A 517 5.16 -21.09 -17.85
CA ILE A 517 4.14 -21.34 -18.85
C ILE A 517 4.22 -20.26 -19.93
N GLY A 518 3.92 -20.61 -21.17
CA GLY A 518 4.04 -19.64 -22.26
C GLY A 518 3.35 -20.10 -23.54
N LYS A 519 3.27 -19.20 -24.49
CA LYS A 519 2.67 -19.40 -25.80
C LYS A 519 3.58 -18.87 -26.90
N TYR A 520 3.76 -19.64 -27.97
CA TYR A 520 4.33 -19.10 -29.21
C TYR A 520 3.21 -18.45 -30.05
N LYS A 521 3.47 -17.32 -30.67
CA LYS A 521 2.49 -16.60 -31.49
C LYS A 521 1.84 -17.49 -32.56
N SER A 522 2.59 -18.46 -33.09
CA SER A 522 2.13 -19.40 -34.12
C SER A 522 1.56 -20.71 -33.57
N SER A 523 1.39 -20.87 -32.27
CA SER A 523 0.90 -22.11 -31.64
C SER A 523 -0.34 -21.87 -30.80
N ASP A 524 -1.33 -22.75 -30.93
CA ASP A 524 -2.51 -22.76 -30.06
C ASP A 524 -2.30 -23.55 -28.76
N ASN A 525 -1.12 -24.08 -28.53
CA ASN A 525 -0.82 -24.85 -27.32
C ASN A 525 -0.02 -24.03 -26.32
N ILE A 526 -0.26 -24.32 -25.04
CA ILE A 526 0.59 -23.85 -23.95
C ILE A 526 1.88 -24.66 -23.92
N HIS A 527 2.97 -24.03 -23.57
CA HIS A 527 4.31 -24.61 -23.52
C HIS A 527 4.98 -24.31 -22.17
N SER A 528 5.99 -25.09 -21.82
CA SER A 528 6.96 -24.75 -20.79
C SER A 528 8.19 -24.15 -21.45
N LEU A 529 8.46 -22.88 -21.19
CA LEU A 529 9.50 -22.10 -21.84
C LEU A 529 10.58 -21.68 -20.84
N SER A 530 11.86 -21.80 -21.21
CA SER A 530 12.95 -21.20 -20.43
C SER A 530 12.79 -19.69 -20.40
N THR A 531 12.93 -19.09 -19.22
CA THR A 531 12.79 -17.64 -19.02
C THR A 531 14.14 -16.91 -19.12
N ALA A 532 14.10 -15.66 -19.56
CA ALA A 532 15.18 -14.72 -19.28
C ALA A 532 15.19 -14.34 -17.79
N SER A 533 16.34 -13.92 -17.26
CA SER A 533 16.48 -13.55 -15.84
C SER A 533 15.65 -12.33 -15.43
N ASN A 534 15.34 -11.46 -16.38
CA ASN A 534 14.51 -10.26 -16.19
C ASN A 534 13.04 -10.45 -16.59
N PHE A 535 12.63 -11.64 -17.03
CA PHE A 535 11.28 -11.96 -17.48
C PHE A 535 10.76 -11.10 -18.66
N SER A 536 11.64 -10.55 -19.50
CA SER A 536 11.28 -9.62 -20.58
C SER A 536 10.59 -10.24 -21.79
N GLY A 537 10.49 -11.57 -21.89
CA GLY A 537 9.94 -12.22 -23.09
C GLY A 537 8.42 -12.17 -23.15
N GLU A 538 7.84 -11.66 -24.24
CA GLU A 538 6.39 -11.63 -24.47
C GLU A 538 5.72 -13.02 -24.36
N ARG A 539 6.42 -14.08 -24.81
CA ARG A 539 5.86 -15.43 -24.93
C ARG A 539 5.36 -16.05 -23.63
N TYR A 540 5.82 -15.58 -22.48
CA TYR A 540 5.39 -16.07 -21.18
C TYR A 540 4.67 -15.01 -20.32
N ARG A 541 4.31 -13.85 -20.91
CA ARG A 541 3.48 -12.85 -20.26
C ARG A 541 1.99 -13.15 -20.46
N PHE A 542 1.24 -13.06 -19.40
CA PHE A 542 -0.20 -13.26 -19.39
C PHE A 542 -0.91 -12.09 -18.71
N ILE A 543 -2.14 -11.87 -19.11
CA ILE A 543 -3.09 -11.00 -18.43
C ILE A 543 -4.07 -11.91 -17.70
N VAL A 544 -4.36 -11.64 -16.46
CA VAL A 544 -5.41 -12.32 -15.70
C VAL A 544 -6.62 -11.40 -15.58
N TYR A 545 -7.80 -11.96 -15.80
CA TYR A 545 -9.07 -11.26 -15.63
C TYR A 545 -9.81 -11.90 -14.48
N GLN A 546 -9.97 -11.19 -13.40
CA GLN A 546 -10.67 -11.65 -12.20
C GLN A 546 -12.16 -11.81 -12.49
N VAL A 547 -12.78 -12.86 -11.98
CA VAL A 547 -14.20 -13.17 -12.20
C VAL A 547 -14.96 -12.84 -10.92
N GLY A 548 -15.81 -11.85 -10.97
CA GLY A 548 -16.54 -11.36 -9.80
C GLY A 548 -15.93 -10.06 -9.27
N ASP A 549 -15.61 -10.03 -7.99
CA ASP A 549 -15.04 -8.88 -7.31
C ASP A 549 -13.51 -8.99 -7.09
N ALA A 550 -12.92 -7.99 -6.46
CA ALA A 550 -11.49 -7.92 -6.17
C ALA A 550 -11.01 -9.02 -5.19
N PHE A 551 -11.89 -9.74 -4.56
CA PHE A 551 -11.59 -10.80 -3.57
C PHE A 551 -11.67 -12.21 -4.16
N SER A 552 -12.16 -12.33 -5.40
CA SER A 552 -12.30 -13.61 -6.10
C SER A 552 -10.94 -14.24 -6.39
N LYS A 553 -10.88 -15.57 -6.33
CA LYS A 553 -9.70 -16.36 -6.71
C LYS A 553 -9.87 -17.08 -8.06
N GLU A 554 -10.89 -16.66 -8.81
CA GLU A 554 -11.26 -17.23 -10.10
C GLU A 554 -10.85 -16.29 -11.24
N PHE A 555 -10.16 -16.81 -12.25
CA PHE A 555 -9.56 -16.00 -13.31
C PHE A 555 -9.70 -16.62 -14.69
N TYR A 556 -9.89 -15.78 -15.70
CA TYR A 556 -9.48 -16.09 -17.06
C TYR A 556 -7.99 -15.73 -17.23
N ILE A 557 -7.26 -16.53 -17.99
CA ILE A 557 -5.84 -16.30 -18.29
C ILE A 557 -5.71 -16.04 -19.79
N GLN A 558 -5.29 -14.82 -20.17
CA GLN A 558 -5.08 -14.42 -21.55
C GLN A 558 -3.59 -14.26 -21.85
N SER A 559 -3.14 -14.78 -22.99
CA SER A 559 -1.81 -14.46 -23.51
C SER A 559 -1.75 -13.01 -24.02
N VAL A 560 -0.59 -12.39 -24.03
CA VAL A 560 -0.43 -11.04 -24.64
C VAL A 560 -0.76 -11.02 -26.14
N PHE A 561 -0.89 -12.18 -26.80
CA PHE A 561 -1.34 -12.30 -28.18
C PHE A 561 -2.88 -12.30 -28.33
N GLY A 562 -3.63 -12.16 -27.23
CA GLY A 562 -5.07 -11.97 -27.22
C GLY A 562 -5.92 -13.24 -27.04
N GLU A 563 -5.32 -14.43 -26.98
CA GLU A 563 -6.06 -15.68 -26.82
C GLU A 563 -6.09 -16.16 -25.37
N TYR A 564 -7.15 -16.87 -25.01
CA TYR A 564 -7.47 -17.30 -23.66
C TYR A 564 -7.17 -18.78 -23.42
N LEU A 565 -6.60 -19.10 -22.27
CA LEU A 565 -6.26 -20.46 -21.87
C LEU A 565 -7.51 -21.29 -21.62
N THR A 566 -7.48 -22.59 -22.05
CA THR A 566 -8.46 -23.62 -21.74
C THR A 566 -7.86 -24.74 -20.91
N HIS A 567 -8.69 -25.51 -20.21
CA HIS A 567 -8.26 -26.65 -19.40
C HIS A 567 -7.59 -27.76 -20.21
N SER A 568 -7.80 -27.81 -21.53
CA SER A 568 -7.09 -28.73 -22.41
C SER A 568 -5.64 -28.35 -22.68
N GLY A 569 -5.15 -27.21 -22.16
CA GLY A 569 -3.82 -26.68 -22.44
C GLY A 569 -3.71 -26.02 -23.84
N ARG A 570 -4.84 -25.64 -24.41
CA ARG A 570 -4.93 -24.89 -25.68
C ARG A 570 -5.43 -23.49 -25.44
N PHE A 571 -5.24 -22.62 -26.42
CA PHE A 571 -5.75 -21.27 -26.41
C PHE A 571 -6.96 -21.14 -27.33
N ALA A 572 -7.97 -20.44 -26.83
CA ALA A 572 -9.20 -20.08 -27.55
C ALA A 572 -9.17 -18.60 -27.95
N SER A 573 -9.70 -18.28 -29.11
CA SER A 573 -9.70 -16.93 -29.68
C SER A 573 -10.66 -15.95 -28.98
N THR A 574 -11.55 -16.43 -28.13
CA THR A 574 -12.54 -15.58 -27.42
C THR A 574 -12.71 -16.00 -25.98
N LYS A 575 -13.00 -15.03 -25.11
CA LYS A 575 -13.27 -15.23 -23.68
C LYS A 575 -14.43 -16.23 -23.44
N ALA A 576 -15.45 -16.22 -24.31
CA ALA A 576 -16.61 -17.12 -24.20
C ALA A 576 -16.27 -18.62 -24.37
N LYS A 577 -15.11 -18.95 -24.95
CA LYS A 577 -14.60 -20.32 -25.12
C LYS A 577 -13.46 -20.63 -24.14
N ALA A 578 -13.12 -19.71 -23.28
CA ALA A 578 -12.09 -19.88 -22.25
C ALA A 578 -12.62 -20.60 -21.04
N ASP A 579 -11.72 -21.15 -20.26
CA ASP A 579 -12.04 -21.72 -18.95
C ASP A 579 -11.66 -20.76 -17.82
N ILE A 580 -12.35 -20.89 -16.69
CA ILE A 580 -12.04 -20.19 -15.46
C ILE A 580 -11.12 -21.08 -14.62
N PHE A 581 -10.02 -20.51 -14.16
CA PHE A 581 -9.02 -21.18 -13.33
C PHE A 581 -9.04 -20.61 -11.93
N SER A 582 -8.93 -21.48 -10.91
CA SER A 582 -8.72 -21.03 -9.54
C SER A 582 -7.23 -20.83 -9.28
N ILE A 583 -6.81 -19.63 -8.93
CA ILE A 583 -5.43 -19.28 -8.60
C ILE A 583 -5.35 -18.99 -7.11
N ASN A 584 -4.59 -19.82 -6.37
CA ASN A 584 -4.50 -19.72 -4.93
C ASN A 584 -3.05 -19.52 -4.50
N TYR A 585 -2.83 -18.57 -3.61
CA TYR A 585 -1.54 -18.33 -2.95
C TYR A 585 -1.39 -19.22 -1.71
N THR A 586 -0.18 -19.63 -1.44
CA THR A 586 0.23 -20.26 -0.19
C THR A 586 1.55 -19.64 0.20
N ALA A 587 1.61 -19.01 1.36
CA ALA A 587 2.85 -18.44 1.91
C ALA A 587 3.98 -19.48 1.83
N SER A 588 5.20 -19.03 1.56
CA SER A 588 6.40 -19.88 1.37
C SER A 588 6.42 -20.83 0.15
N LYS A 589 5.29 -21.08 -0.50
CA LYS A 589 5.22 -22.02 -1.66
C LYS A 589 4.88 -21.32 -2.98
N GLY A 590 4.20 -20.18 -2.92
CA GLY A 590 3.74 -19.44 -4.10
C GLY A 590 2.34 -19.86 -4.56
N TYR A 591 2.09 -19.86 -5.85
CA TYR A 591 0.77 -19.94 -6.45
C TYR A 591 0.48 -21.30 -7.09
N THR A 592 -0.75 -21.76 -6.96
CA THR A 592 -1.26 -22.91 -7.71
C THR A 592 -2.28 -22.45 -8.72
N ILE A 593 -2.28 -23.05 -9.92
CA ILE A 593 -3.30 -22.83 -10.96
C ILE A 593 -4.08 -24.14 -11.09
N LYS A 594 -5.37 -24.10 -10.73
CA LYS A 594 -6.26 -25.27 -10.75
C LYS A 594 -7.31 -25.10 -11.84
N SER A 595 -7.45 -26.10 -12.70
CA SER A 595 -8.44 -26.14 -13.77
C SER A 595 -9.86 -26.42 -13.25
N PRO A 596 -10.92 -26.17 -14.04
CA PRO A 596 -12.29 -26.60 -13.71
C PRO A 596 -12.43 -28.11 -13.52
N ALA A 597 -11.56 -28.90 -14.15
CA ALA A 597 -11.49 -30.37 -13.97
C ALA A 597 -10.85 -30.80 -12.65
N GLY A 598 -10.38 -29.83 -11.84
CA GLY A 598 -9.77 -30.09 -10.54
C GLY A 598 -8.27 -30.37 -10.55
N GLN A 599 -7.63 -30.37 -11.73
CA GLN A 599 -6.21 -30.67 -11.89
C GLN A 599 -5.36 -29.41 -11.80
N TYR A 600 -4.12 -29.56 -11.31
CA TYR A 600 -3.14 -28.49 -11.17
C TYR A 600 -2.19 -28.43 -12.35
N LEU A 601 -1.94 -27.23 -12.84
CA LEU A 601 -0.97 -26.96 -13.90
C LEU A 601 0.45 -26.99 -13.35
N GLY A 602 1.39 -27.52 -14.14
CA GLY A 602 2.83 -27.47 -13.87
C GLY A 602 3.63 -27.37 -15.15
N THR A 603 4.90 -26.88 -15.04
CA THR A 603 5.87 -26.84 -16.13
C THR A 603 6.76 -28.09 -16.14
N SER A 604 7.54 -28.25 -17.21
CA SER A 604 8.57 -29.27 -17.35
C SER A 604 9.79 -28.68 -18.03
N PRO A 605 11.02 -29.03 -17.62
CA PRO A 605 12.24 -28.58 -18.30
C PRO A 605 12.42 -29.16 -19.72
N TYR A 606 11.51 -30.06 -20.12
CA TYR A 606 11.53 -30.70 -21.45
C TYR A 606 10.51 -30.10 -22.43
N GLY A 607 10.01 -28.87 -22.14
CA GLY A 607 9.12 -28.12 -23.03
C GLY A 607 7.62 -28.42 -22.90
N GLY A 608 7.25 -29.46 -22.15
CA GLY A 608 5.85 -29.83 -21.91
C GLY A 608 5.26 -29.15 -20.67
N ILE A 609 3.93 -29.11 -20.60
CA ILE A 609 3.18 -28.81 -19.40
C ILE A 609 2.61 -30.10 -18.81
N THR A 610 2.21 -30.07 -17.55
CA THR A 610 1.53 -31.18 -16.88
C THR A 610 0.23 -30.70 -16.25
N TRP A 611 -0.79 -31.58 -16.29
CA TRP A 611 -2.01 -31.46 -15.50
C TRP A 611 -2.08 -32.67 -14.56
N THR A 612 -2.06 -32.43 -13.26
CA THR A 612 -1.99 -33.50 -12.24
C THR A 612 -2.92 -33.22 -11.07
N ASP A 613 -3.24 -34.25 -10.31
CA ASP A 613 -4.00 -34.15 -9.07
C ASP A 613 -3.14 -33.61 -7.90
N GLN A 614 -1.82 -33.55 -8.08
CA GLN A 614 -0.90 -33.02 -7.09
C GLN A 614 -0.68 -31.54 -7.33
N LYS A 615 -0.65 -30.75 -6.22
CA LYS A 615 -0.35 -29.31 -6.28
C LYS A 615 1.04 -29.06 -6.86
N SER A 616 1.09 -28.18 -7.82
CA SER A 616 2.31 -27.63 -8.40
C SER A 616 2.33 -26.13 -8.14
N TYR A 617 3.44 -25.63 -7.59
CA TYR A 617 3.53 -24.25 -7.14
C TYR A 617 4.38 -23.41 -8.09
N PHE A 618 3.92 -22.22 -8.40
CA PHE A 618 4.59 -21.24 -9.22
C PHE A 618 5.10 -20.09 -8.37
N ASP A 619 6.28 -19.60 -8.70
CA ASP A 619 6.68 -18.25 -8.42
C ASP A 619 6.04 -17.35 -9.49
N VAL A 620 5.38 -16.27 -9.05
CA VAL A 620 4.69 -15.35 -9.96
C VAL A 620 5.32 -13.99 -9.84
N VAL A 621 5.64 -13.40 -10.98
CA VAL A 621 6.15 -12.04 -11.06
C VAL A 621 5.19 -11.16 -11.83
N SER A 622 5.00 -9.94 -11.35
CA SER A 622 4.36 -8.85 -12.06
C SER A 622 5.42 -8.16 -12.92
N VAL A 623 5.15 -7.97 -14.20
CA VAL A 623 6.12 -7.40 -15.14
C VAL A 623 5.55 -6.16 -15.82
N THR A 624 6.43 -5.17 -16.03
CA THR A 624 6.13 -3.95 -16.79
C THR A 624 7.14 -3.81 -17.91
N TYR A 625 6.67 -3.78 -19.15
CA TYR A 625 7.47 -3.52 -20.33
C TYR A 625 6.69 -2.65 -21.31
N ASN A 626 7.37 -1.68 -21.90
CA ASN A 626 6.81 -0.84 -22.95
C ASN A 626 6.96 -1.62 -24.26
N ASP A 627 5.87 -2.25 -24.71
CA ASP A 627 5.87 -2.94 -26.00
C ASP A 627 5.96 -1.90 -27.12
N GLU A 628 6.77 -2.20 -28.15
CA GLU A 628 6.93 -1.39 -29.38
C GLU A 628 5.68 -1.36 -30.26
#